data_c2a258485a3b798136aef460043d9067
#
_entry.id   c2a258485a3b798136aef460043d9067
#
_cell.length_a   1.000
_cell.length_b   1.000
_cell.length_c   1.000
_cell.angle_alpha   90.00
_cell.angle_beta   90.00
_cell.angle_gamma   90.00
#
_symmetry.space_group_name_H-M   'P 1'
#
loop_
_entity.id
_entity.type
_entity.pdbx_description
1 polymer ?
#
loop_
_entity_poly.entity_id
_entity_poly.type
_entity_poly.pdbx_seq_one_letter_code
_entity_poly.pdbx_strand_id
1 'polypeptide(L)'
;MKISALDDLVRKQEGADHLTRKNIEEIQLGKLNRLLVREKEQNGFYGNLPERLSGLKELESLPFTTEEDLREHGNRMVLLSQSGIERIRTEKTSGTTGGAKRVYYSAADNERTVSFFAAGLSELVHPGEKTMICMPFSGPGGLGELIAEAVRRLGAYPIAAGVRKTYGELLQLLWQEGPETFVGMPVPLLSLLRMGPDTSLVRALVSADACPETVREEIEKRLGSKLYPHYGSRETGLGGA
;
A
#
# COMPACT_ATOMS: atom_id res chain seq x y z
N MET A 1 19.83 5.08 16.50
CA MET A 1 19.19 4.88 15.18
C MET A 1 18.05 5.88 15.09
N LYS A 2 17.94 6.64 14.01
CA LYS A 2 16.81 7.58 13.82
C LYS A 2 15.55 6.72 13.63
N ILE A 3 14.54 6.91 14.44
CA ILE A 3 13.24 6.22 14.33
C ILE A 3 12.52 6.84 13.14
N SER A 4 12.07 6.03 12.19
CA SER A 4 11.26 6.50 11.06
C SER A 4 9.84 6.85 11.52
N ALA A 5 9.11 7.64 10.74
CA ALA A 5 7.72 7.93 11.03
C ALA A 5 6.83 6.66 11.01
N LEU A 6 7.19 5.67 10.20
CA LEU A 6 6.53 4.36 10.18
C LEU A 6 6.81 3.56 11.46
N ASP A 7 8.06 3.54 11.94
CA ASP A 7 8.39 2.89 13.22
C ASP A 7 7.61 3.53 14.37
N ASP A 8 7.51 4.87 14.41
CA ASP A 8 6.75 5.59 15.43
C ASP A 8 5.26 5.29 15.35
N LEU A 9 4.70 5.18 14.14
CA LEU A 9 3.31 4.76 13.93
C LEU A 9 3.08 3.36 14.50
N VAL A 10 3.91 2.37 14.14
CA VAL A 10 3.80 0.99 14.62
C VAL A 10 3.94 0.95 16.14
N ARG A 11 4.93 1.64 16.69
CA ARG A 11 5.16 1.73 18.14
C ARG A 11 3.93 2.24 18.88
N LYS A 12 3.31 3.32 18.39
CA LYS A 12 2.09 3.89 18.98
C LYS A 12 0.88 2.97 18.85
N GLN A 13 0.69 2.35 17.69
CA GLN A 13 -0.45 1.45 17.46
C GLN A 13 -0.38 0.18 18.28
N GLU A 14 0.82 -0.35 18.50
CA GLU A 14 1.03 -1.60 19.27
C GLU A 14 1.32 -1.36 20.76
N GLY A 15 1.40 -0.11 21.21
CA GLY A 15 1.70 0.24 22.61
C GLY A 15 3.09 -0.21 23.04
N ALA A 16 4.07 -0.24 22.11
CA ALA A 16 5.41 -0.70 22.38
C ALA A 16 6.35 0.47 22.70
N ASP A 17 7.17 0.33 23.75
CA ASP A 17 8.18 1.34 24.08
C ASP A 17 9.32 1.39 23.06
N HIS A 18 9.70 0.22 22.53
CA HIS A 18 10.77 0.05 21.55
C HIS A 18 10.40 -1.00 20.50
N LEU A 19 10.87 -0.82 19.26
CA LEU A 19 10.76 -1.81 18.17
C LEU A 19 12.09 -2.55 18.00
N THR A 20 12.37 -3.49 18.90
CA THR A 20 13.44 -4.48 18.68
C THR A 20 12.91 -5.62 17.83
N ARG A 21 13.81 -6.39 17.20
CA ARG A 21 13.43 -7.60 16.45
C ARG A 21 12.55 -8.54 17.29
N LYS A 22 12.92 -8.75 18.54
CA LYS A 22 12.17 -9.59 19.48
C LYS A 22 10.76 -9.05 19.73
N ASN A 23 10.61 -7.75 20.04
CA ASN A 23 9.29 -7.16 20.27
C ASN A 23 8.40 -7.26 19.03
N ILE A 24 8.96 -7.04 17.82
CA ILE A 24 8.22 -7.18 16.57
C ILE A 24 7.70 -8.62 16.39
N GLU A 25 8.55 -9.61 16.62
CA GLU A 25 8.18 -11.02 16.54
C GLU A 25 7.10 -11.41 17.56
N GLU A 26 7.19 -10.89 18.80
CA GLU A 26 6.17 -11.10 19.84
C GLU A 26 4.83 -10.46 19.43
N ILE A 27 4.85 -9.23 18.89
CA ILE A 27 3.65 -8.55 18.38
C ILE A 27 3.03 -9.35 17.23
N GLN A 28 3.84 -9.78 16.26
CA GLN A 28 3.40 -10.55 15.11
C GLN A 28 2.79 -11.89 15.52
N LEU A 29 3.46 -12.64 16.40
CA LEU A 29 2.96 -13.91 16.92
C LEU A 29 1.66 -13.72 17.69
N GLY A 30 1.56 -12.71 18.52
CA GLY A 30 0.34 -12.38 19.27
C GLY A 30 -0.85 -12.05 18.35
N LYS A 31 -0.62 -11.26 17.28
CA LYS A 31 -1.65 -10.95 16.28
C LYS A 31 -2.09 -12.19 15.51
N LEU A 32 -1.13 -12.99 15.08
CA LEU A 32 -1.39 -14.24 14.35
C LEU A 32 -2.22 -15.20 15.19
N ASN A 33 -1.84 -15.43 16.45
CA ASN A 33 -2.57 -16.31 17.35
C ASN A 33 -4.01 -15.83 17.61
N ARG A 34 -4.22 -14.51 17.73
CA ARG A 34 -5.60 -13.98 17.81
C ARG A 34 -6.41 -14.22 16.54
N LEU A 35 -5.76 -14.14 15.38
CA LEU A 35 -6.41 -14.44 14.10
C LEU A 35 -6.78 -15.93 14.00
N LEU A 36 -5.87 -16.84 14.36
CA LEU A 36 -6.11 -18.29 14.32
C LEU A 36 -7.26 -18.72 15.25
N VAL A 37 -7.32 -18.17 16.47
CA VAL A 37 -8.45 -18.38 17.38
C VAL A 37 -9.76 -17.94 16.72
N ARG A 38 -9.79 -16.74 16.14
CA ARG A 38 -10.99 -16.20 15.49
C ARG A 38 -11.41 -17.01 14.26
N GLU A 39 -10.46 -17.49 13.47
CA GLU A 39 -10.71 -18.40 12.34
C GLU A 39 -11.43 -19.66 12.79
N LYS A 40 -10.98 -20.25 13.89
CA LYS A 40 -11.59 -21.44 14.46
C LYS A 40 -12.98 -21.17 15.01
N GLU A 41 -13.16 -20.12 15.80
CA GLU A 41 -14.45 -19.73 16.38
C GLU A 41 -15.52 -19.44 15.32
N GLN A 42 -15.13 -18.85 14.19
CA GLN A 42 -16.04 -18.49 13.12
C GLN A 42 -16.12 -19.52 11.98
N ASN A 43 -15.44 -20.67 12.13
CA ASN A 43 -15.34 -21.69 11.09
C ASN A 43 -14.91 -21.10 9.73
N GLY A 44 -13.92 -20.19 9.77
CA GLY A 44 -13.32 -19.55 8.62
C GLY A 44 -12.54 -20.53 7.74
N PHE A 45 -11.93 -20.01 6.69
CA PHE A 45 -11.16 -20.82 5.74
C PHE A 45 -9.98 -21.55 6.43
N TYR A 46 -9.32 -20.88 7.36
CA TYR A 46 -8.16 -21.38 8.08
C TYR A 46 -8.53 -22.09 9.41
N GLY A 47 -9.80 -22.37 9.67
CA GLY A 47 -10.26 -22.99 10.91
C GLY A 47 -9.68 -24.39 11.21
N ASN A 48 -9.10 -25.05 10.20
CA ASN A 48 -8.41 -26.34 10.33
C ASN A 48 -6.94 -26.22 10.73
N LEU A 49 -6.38 -24.99 10.73
CA LEU A 49 -5.01 -24.75 11.20
C LEU A 49 -4.93 -24.86 12.74
N PRO A 50 -3.71 -25.02 13.30
CA PRO A 50 -3.51 -24.95 14.73
C PRO A 50 -4.11 -23.66 15.31
N GLU A 51 -4.78 -23.75 16.46
CA GLU A 51 -5.37 -22.58 17.11
C GLU A 51 -4.33 -21.59 17.61
N ARG A 52 -3.12 -22.08 17.89
CA ARG A 52 -1.99 -21.26 18.33
C ARG A 52 -0.67 -21.84 17.85
N LEU A 53 0.24 -20.96 17.53
CA LEU A 53 1.63 -21.26 17.25
C LEU A 53 2.50 -20.84 18.44
N SER A 54 3.54 -21.57 18.74
CA SER A 54 4.52 -21.27 19.79
C SER A 54 5.59 -20.29 19.32
N GLY A 55 5.78 -20.16 18.01
CA GLY A 55 6.73 -19.24 17.39
C GLY A 55 6.46 -19.03 15.92
N LEU A 56 6.97 -17.91 15.35
CA LEU A 56 6.79 -17.57 13.94
C LEU A 56 7.40 -18.59 12.98
N LYS A 57 8.39 -19.35 13.42
CA LYS A 57 9.02 -20.39 12.59
C LYS A 57 8.04 -21.50 12.19
N GLU A 58 7.02 -21.74 12.99
CA GLU A 58 6.00 -22.75 12.68
C GLU A 58 5.15 -22.37 11.45
N LEU A 59 5.14 -21.10 11.03
CA LEU A 59 4.51 -20.68 9.77
C LEU A 59 5.05 -21.46 8.56
N GLU A 60 6.32 -21.87 8.58
CA GLU A 60 6.95 -22.62 7.49
C GLU A 60 6.30 -24.00 7.26
N SER A 61 5.61 -24.52 8.27
CA SER A 61 4.87 -25.80 8.21
C SER A 61 3.41 -25.66 7.78
N LEU A 62 2.89 -24.43 7.69
CA LEU A 62 1.52 -24.20 7.29
C LEU A 62 1.37 -24.18 5.77
N PRO A 63 0.21 -24.58 5.23
CA PRO A 63 -0.02 -24.53 3.80
C PRO A 63 -0.04 -23.09 3.29
N PHE A 64 0.43 -22.89 2.07
CA PHE A 64 0.30 -21.62 1.37
C PHE A 64 -1.15 -21.40 0.92
N THR A 65 -1.57 -20.14 0.93
CA THR A 65 -2.80 -19.71 0.28
C THR A 65 -2.53 -19.45 -1.19
N THR A 66 -3.22 -20.13 -2.06
CA THR A 66 -3.08 -20.02 -3.52
C THR A 66 -4.06 -18.98 -4.10
N GLU A 67 -3.83 -18.58 -5.34
CA GLU A 67 -4.79 -17.74 -6.07
C GLU A 67 -6.13 -18.46 -6.31
N GLU A 68 -6.11 -19.78 -6.43
CA GLU A 68 -7.30 -20.61 -6.55
C GLU A 68 -8.11 -20.61 -5.26
N ASP A 69 -7.46 -20.74 -4.10
CA ASP A 69 -8.12 -20.62 -2.79
C ASP A 69 -8.84 -19.26 -2.65
N LEU A 70 -8.19 -18.17 -3.07
CA LEU A 70 -8.80 -16.84 -3.04
C LEU A 70 -10.02 -16.71 -3.95
N ARG A 71 -10.01 -17.37 -5.11
CA ARG A 71 -11.14 -17.36 -6.04
C ARG A 71 -12.31 -18.19 -5.54
N GLU A 72 -12.03 -19.41 -5.08
CA GLU A 72 -13.06 -20.38 -4.71
C GLU A 72 -13.58 -20.15 -3.31
N HIS A 73 -12.71 -19.76 -2.40
CA HIS A 73 -12.99 -19.70 -0.96
C HIS A 73 -12.89 -18.30 -0.36
N GLY A 74 -12.65 -17.25 -1.16
CA GLY A 74 -12.44 -15.88 -0.68
C GLY A 74 -13.55 -15.38 0.27
N ASN A 75 -14.80 -15.79 0.07
CA ASN A 75 -15.91 -15.44 0.96
C ASN A 75 -15.76 -16.06 2.37
N ARG A 76 -15.14 -17.24 2.49
CA ARG A 76 -14.87 -17.91 3.77
C ARG A 76 -13.67 -17.33 4.51
N MET A 77 -12.83 -16.56 3.83
CA MET A 77 -11.71 -15.83 4.42
C MET A 77 -12.15 -14.51 5.07
N VAL A 78 -13.42 -14.12 4.91
CA VAL A 78 -13.96 -12.88 5.49
C VAL A 78 -14.52 -13.17 6.87
N LEU A 79 -13.84 -12.71 7.91
CA LEU A 79 -14.25 -12.86 9.31
C LEU A 79 -15.04 -11.65 9.85
N LEU A 80 -15.53 -10.79 8.96
CA LEU A 80 -16.38 -9.65 9.31
C LEU A 80 -17.82 -9.92 8.91
N SER A 81 -18.76 -9.37 9.67
CA SER A 81 -20.17 -9.32 9.24
C SER A 81 -20.28 -8.44 7.98
N GLN A 82 -21.33 -8.66 7.18
CA GLN A 82 -21.56 -7.86 5.98
C GLN A 82 -21.67 -6.36 6.28
N SER A 83 -22.22 -5.97 7.43
CA SER A 83 -22.28 -4.59 7.89
C SER A 83 -20.91 -3.97 8.22
N GLY A 84 -19.90 -4.78 8.46
CA GLY A 84 -18.52 -4.33 8.70
C GLY A 84 -17.70 -4.12 7.42
N ILE A 85 -18.26 -4.50 6.27
CA ILE A 85 -17.58 -4.37 4.97
C ILE A 85 -17.95 -3.02 4.37
N GLU A 86 -16.98 -2.12 4.27
CA GLU A 86 -17.17 -0.81 3.64
C GLU A 86 -16.98 -0.89 2.12
N ARG A 87 -16.06 -1.74 1.65
CA ARG A 87 -15.73 -1.85 0.24
C ARG A 87 -15.40 -3.28 -0.19
N ILE A 88 -15.93 -3.66 -1.34
CA ILE A 88 -15.57 -4.89 -2.04
C ILE A 88 -14.85 -4.50 -3.33
N ARG A 89 -13.64 -5.00 -3.53
CA ARG A 89 -12.93 -4.91 -4.80
C ARG A 89 -13.04 -6.23 -5.52
N THR A 90 -13.67 -6.18 -6.69
CA THR A 90 -13.72 -7.33 -7.60
C THR A 90 -12.71 -7.09 -8.71
N GLU A 91 -11.77 -7.99 -8.87
CA GLU A 91 -10.71 -7.89 -9.85
C GLU A 91 -10.69 -9.08 -10.76
N LYS A 92 -10.72 -8.79 -12.06
CA LYS A 92 -10.37 -9.79 -13.07
C LYS A 92 -8.85 -9.94 -13.03
N THR A 93 -8.37 -11.17 -12.86
CA THR A 93 -6.96 -11.46 -13.05
C THR A 93 -6.61 -11.20 -14.52
N SER A 94 -5.40 -10.72 -14.78
CA SER A 94 -4.87 -10.53 -16.14
C SER A 94 -4.70 -11.84 -16.91
N GLY A 95 -4.95 -12.98 -16.30
CA GLY A 95 -4.95 -14.32 -16.91
C GLY A 95 -6.32 -14.65 -17.51
N THR A 96 -6.34 -15.09 -18.74
CA THR A 96 -7.50 -15.27 -19.63
C THR A 96 -8.52 -16.34 -19.21
N THR A 97 -8.35 -17.05 -18.08
CA THR A 97 -9.17 -18.22 -17.71
C THR A 97 -9.68 -18.25 -16.28
N GLY A 98 -9.36 -17.26 -15.44
CA GLY A 98 -9.73 -17.27 -14.03
C GLY A 98 -10.92 -16.37 -13.70
N GLY A 99 -11.81 -16.82 -12.79
CA GLY A 99 -12.86 -16.01 -12.18
C GLY A 99 -12.27 -14.80 -11.46
N ALA A 100 -13.09 -13.73 -11.29
CA ALA A 100 -12.64 -12.54 -10.58
C ALA A 100 -12.46 -12.84 -9.08
N LYS A 101 -11.31 -12.53 -8.52
CA LYS A 101 -11.10 -12.56 -7.06
C LYS A 101 -11.71 -11.32 -6.41
N ARG A 102 -12.20 -11.49 -5.20
CA ARG A 102 -12.77 -10.40 -4.39
C ARG A 102 -11.94 -10.17 -3.16
N VAL A 103 -11.61 -8.91 -2.90
CA VAL A 103 -10.95 -8.49 -1.67
C VAL A 103 -11.88 -7.52 -0.94
N TYR A 104 -12.00 -7.71 0.37
CA TYR A 104 -12.94 -7.00 1.22
C TYR A 104 -12.18 -6.08 2.17
N TYR A 105 -12.68 -4.86 2.35
CA TYR A 105 -12.08 -3.86 3.21
C TYR A 105 -13.11 -3.30 4.18
N SER A 106 -12.74 -3.19 5.44
CA SER A 106 -13.49 -2.44 6.44
C SER A 106 -13.06 -0.97 6.47
N ALA A 107 -13.84 -0.13 7.15
CA ALA A 107 -13.44 1.24 7.46
C ALA A 107 -12.10 1.30 8.21
N ALA A 108 -11.87 0.36 9.13
CA ALA A 108 -10.63 0.25 9.88
C ALA A 108 -9.43 -0.10 8.99
N ASP A 109 -9.61 -0.89 7.92
CA ASP A 109 -8.55 -1.20 6.96
C ASP A 109 -8.20 0.03 6.12
N ASN A 110 -9.22 0.78 5.67
CA ASN A 110 -9.02 2.04 4.96
C ASN A 110 -8.28 3.06 5.82
N GLU A 111 -8.69 3.23 7.10
CA GLU A 111 -8.04 4.14 8.04
C GLU A 111 -6.58 3.75 8.32
N ARG A 112 -6.29 2.45 8.49
CA ARG A 112 -4.90 1.97 8.63
C ARG A 112 -4.08 2.28 7.39
N THR A 113 -4.66 2.11 6.20
CA THR A 113 -4.00 2.43 4.93
C THR A 113 -3.66 3.91 4.85
N VAL A 114 -4.61 4.79 5.18
CA VAL A 114 -4.36 6.24 5.20
C VAL A 114 -3.28 6.61 6.21
N SER A 115 -3.36 6.08 7.43
CA SER A 115 -2.38 6.34 8.48
C SER A 115 -0.97 5.87 8.10
N PHE A 116 -0.86 4.69 7.46
CA PHE A 116 0.40 4.16 6.98
C PHE A 116 1.00 5.03 5.87
N PHE A 117 0.20 5.42 4.86
CA PHE A 117 0.66 6.33 3.81
C PHE A 117 1.02 7.70 4.37
N ALA A 118 0.25 8.25 5.32
CA ALA A 118 0.60 9.52 5.95
C ALA A 118 1.95 9.45 6.67
N ALA A 119 2.20 8.39 7.44
CA ALA A 119 3.48 8.19 8.10
C ALA A 119 4.64 8.02 7.10
N GLY A 120 4.49 7.16 6.09
CA GLY A 120 5.54 6.95 5.08
C GLY A 120 5.79 8.18 4.23
N LEU A 121 4.74 8.87 3.77
CA LEU A 121 4.85 10.06 2.94
C LEU A 121 5.35 11.29 3.71
N SER A 122 5.29 11.32 5.04
CA SER A 122 5.82 12.45 5.84
C SER A 122 7.32 12.71 5.65
N GLU A 123 8.07 11.74 5.14
CA GLU A 123 9.48 11.90 4.76
C GLU A 123 9.65 12.58 3.38
N LEU A 124 8.59 12.67 2.58
CA LEU A 124 8.62 13.15 1.20
C LEU A 124 7.72 14.35 0.93
N VAL A 125 6.63 14.48 1.68
CA VAL A 125 5.57 15.47 1.46
C VAL A 125 5.57 16.46 2.61
N HIS A 126 5.65 17.75 2.31
CA HIS A 126 5.65 18.79 3.32
C HIS A 126 4.37 19.65 3.26
N PRO A 127 3.96 20.27 4.37
CA PRO A 127 2.78 21.12 4.39
C PRO A 127 2.86 22.24 3.35
N GLY A 128 1.76 22.46 2.63
CA GLY A 128 1.65 23.49 1.58
C GLY A 128 2.15 23.05 0.20
N GLU A 129 2.86 21.92 0.09
CA GLU A 129 3.33 21.37 -1.19
C GLU A 129 2.23 20.63 -1.94
N LYS A 130 2.45 20.40 -3.23
CA LYS A 130 1.55 19.63 -4.09
C LYS A 130 2.13 18.25 -4.40
N THR A 131 1.28 17.23 -4.36
CA THR A 131 1.65 15.85 -4.66
C THR A 131 0.83 15.30 -5.81
N MET A 132 1.48 14.95 -6.92
CA MET A 132 0.85 14.33 -8.08
C MET A 132 0.68 12.83 -7.85
N ILE A 133 -0.56 12.34 -7.89
CA ILE A 133 -0.90 10.95 -7.60
C ILE A 133 -1.34 10.25 -8.90
N CYS A 134 -0.45 9.44 -9.46
CA CYS A 134 -0.67 8.60 -10.65
C CYS A 134 -1.02 7.16 -10.23
N MET A 135 -2.05 7.02 -9.38
CA MET A 135 -2.62 5.75 -8.91
C MET A 135 -4.10 5.67 -9.28
N PRO A 136 -4.70 4.46 -9.29
CA PRO A 136 -6.12 4.32 -9.64
C PRO A 136 -7.03 5.07 -8.67
N PHE A 137 -7.81 6.01 -9.18
CA PHE A 137 -8.96 6.62 -8.51
C PHE A 137 -10.21 5.85 -8.93
N SER A 138 -10.84 5.18 -8.00
CA SER A 138 -11.97 4.27 -8.25
C SER A 138 -13.14 4.46 -7.26
N GLY A 139 -13.24 5.66 -6.70
CA GLY A 139 -14.25 6.05 -5.71
C GLY A 139 -13.82 5.74 -4.26
N PRO A 140 -14.71 5.98 -3.28
CA PRO A 140 -14.39 5.88 -1.87
C PRO A 140 -13.61 4.60 -1.51
N GLY A 141 -12.52 4.74 -0.75
CA GLY A 141 -11.61 3.64 -0.40
C GLY A 141 -10.74 3.14 -1.57
N GLY A 142 -10.70 3.83 -2.72
CA GLY A 142 -9.73 3.57 -3.78
C GLY A 142 -8.31 3.93 -3.37
N LEU A 143 -7.30 3.32 -3.99
CA LEU A 143 -5.91 3.55 -3.61
C LEU A 143 -5.51 5.02 -3.78
N GLY A 144 -5.90 5.62 -4.92
CA GLY A 144 -5.63 7.03 -5.18
C GLY A 144 -6.32 7.96 -4.17
N GLU A 145 -7.58 7.65 -3.79
CA GLU A 145 -8.33 8.40 -2.79
C GLU A 145 -7.71 8.27 -1.40
N LEU A 146 -7.27 7.07 -1.00
CA LEU A 146 -6.61 6.85 0.31
C LEU A 146 -5.26 7.58 0.39
N ILE A 147 -4.46 7.55 -0.69
CA ILE A 147 -3.22 8.31 -0.76
C ILE A 147 -3.50 9.83 -0.74
N ALA A 148 -4.52 10.30 -1.47
CA ALA A 148 -4.91 11.70 -1.46
C ALA A 148 -5.33 12.17 -0.06
N GLU A 149 -6.04 11.33 0.68
CA GLU A 149 -6.39 11.61 2.07
C GLU A 149 -5.15 11.68 2.98
N ALA A 150 -4.20 10.76 2.80
CA ALA A 150 -2.93 10.79 3.52
C ALA A 150 -2.14 12.09 3.26
N VAL A 151 -2.08 12.54 2.00
CA VAL A 151 -1.46 13.82 1.61
C VAL A 151 -2.15 15.00 2.29
N ARG A 152 -3.50 15.04 2.34
CA ARG A 152 -4.23 16.10 3.06
C ARG A 152 -3.93 16.11 4.55
N ARG A 153 -3.80 14.94 5.18
CA ARG A 153 -3.42 14.84 6.61
C ARG A 153 -2.04 15.42 6.91
N LEU A 154 -1.15 15.44 5.92
CA LEU A 154 0.15 16.09 6.01
C LEU A 154 0.09 17.61 5.76
N GLY A 155 -1.09 18.17 5.53
CA GLY A 155 -1.25 19.59 5.21
C GLY A 155 -0.83 19.97 3.78
N ALA A 156 -0.75 18.99 2.88
CA ALA A 156 -0.36 19.15 1.48
C ALA A 156 -1.57 18.99 0.53
N TYR A 157 -1.38 19.33 -0.74
CA TYR A 157 -2.43 19.34 -1.76
C TYR A 157 -2.27 18.16 -2.73
N PRO A 158 -3.20 17.18 -2.73
CA PRO A 158 -3.16 16.07 -3.67
C PRO A 158 -3.69 16.48 -5.04
N ILE A 159 -2.96 16.14 -6.10
CA ILE A 159 -3.38 16.28 -7.49
C ILE A 159 -3.75 14.90 -8.02
N ALA A 160 -5.03 14.66 -8.29
CA ALA A 160 -5.56 13.40 -8.79
C ALA A 160 -5.26 13.22 -10.29
N ALA A 161 -4.10 12.71 -10.63
CA ALA A 161 -3.72 12.43 -12.01
C ALA A 161 -4.34 11.13 -12.54
N GLY A 162 -4.43 10.09 -11.69
CA GLY A 162 -4.98 8.79 -12.08
C GLY A 162 -4.05 7.99 -13.00
N VAL A 163 -4.61 6.96 -13.65
CA VAL A 163 -3.84 6.04 -14.52
C VAL A 163 -4.38 5.99 -15.97
N ARG A 164 -5.33 6.84 -16.31
CA ARG A 164 -5.97 6.83 -17.63
C ARG A 164 -5.53 7.95 -18.57
N LYS A 165 -4.81 8.93 -18.04
CA LYS A 165 -4.29 10.05 -18.83
C LYS A 165 -3.13 9.60 -19.71
N THR A 166 -3.03 10.18 -20.89
CA THR A 166 -1.83 10.07 -21.74
C THR A 166 -0.64 10.79 -21.11
N TYR A 167 0.56 10.45 -21.51
CA TYR A 167 1.77 11.14 -21.01
C TYR A 167 1.76 12.64 -21.31
N GLY A 168 1.18 13.05 -22.45
CA GLY A 168 1.02 14.46 -22.79
C GLY A 168 0.10 15.20 -21.82
N GLU A 169 -1.05 14.60 -21.46
CA GLU A 169 -1.98 15.16 -20.47
C GLU A 169 -1.36 15.19 -19.06
N LEU A 170 -0.59 14.17 -18.70
CA LEU A 170 0.14 14.16 -17.42
C LEU A 170 1.21 15.25 -17.37
N LEU A 171 1.91 15.47 -18.47
CA LEU A 171 2.92 16.52 -18.59
C LEU A 171 2.31 17.91 -18.50
N GLN A 172 1.18 18.15 -19.16
CA GLN A 172 0.43 19.40 -19.03
C GLN A 172 0.00 19.65 -17.59
N LEU A 173 -0.56 18.63 -16.93
CA LEU A 173 -0.96 18.71 -15.53
C LEU A 173 0.23 19.04 -14.61
N LEU A 174 1.38 18.40 -14.87
CA LEU A 174 2.62 18.66 -14.14
C LEU A 174 3.08 20.11 -14.28
N TRP A 175 3.06 20.68 -15.48
CA TRP A 175 3.45 22.08 -15.70
C TRP A 175 2.43 23.08 -15.13
N GLN A 176 1.13 22.78 -15.23
CA GLN A 176 0.06 23.66 -14.72
C GLN A 176 0.04 23.70 -13.20
N GLU A 177 0.21 22.55 -12.57
CA GLU A 177 0.09 22.42 -11.11
C GLU A 177 1.41 22.62 -10.37
N GLY A 178 2.54 22.29 -10.98
CA GLY A 178 3.85 22.41 -10.37
C GLY A 178 4.05 21.57 -9.11
N PRO A 179 3.74 20.22 -9.12
CA PRO A 179 3.90 19.39 -7.93
C PRO A 179 5.38 19.16 -7.62
N GLU A 180 5.72 19.12 -6.34
CA GLU A 180 7.05 18.79 -5.84
C GLU A 180 7.26 17.28 -5.66
N THR A 181 6.18 16.54 -5.39
CA THR A 181 6.23 15.09 -5.10
C THR A 181 5.36 14.32 -6.08
N PHE A 182 5.87 13.15 -6.51
CA PHE A 182 5.16 12.19 -7.34
C PHE A 182 4.90 10.89 -6.55
N VAL A 183 3.69 10.35 -6.68
CA VAL A 183 3.33 9.01 -6.19
C VAL A 183 2.69 8.23 -7.34
N GLY A 184 3.32 7.14 -7.79
CA GLY A 184 2.81 6.39 -8.93
C GLY A 184 3.69 5.22 -9.35
N MET A 185 3.59 4.80 -10.61
CA MET A 185 4.42 3.74 -11.19
C MET A 185 5.74 4.30 -11.74
N PRO A 186 6.82 3.49 -11.76
CA PRO A 186 8.15 3.96 -12.19
C PRO A 186 8.21 4.37 -13.68
N VAL A 187 7.55 3.63 -14.58
CA VAL A 187 7.61 3.92 -16.02
C VAL A 187 6.91 5.25 -16.38
N PRO A 188 5.70 5.56 -15.90
CA PRO A 188 5.10 6.89 -16.07
C PRO A 188 5.99 8.02 -15.54
N LEU A 189 6.58 7.86 -14.34
CA LEU A 189 7.50 8.87 -13.80
C LEU A 189 8.69 9.10 -14.72
N LEU A 190 9.37 8.04 -15.15
CA LEU A 190 10.52 8.13 -16.05
C LEU A 190 10.13 8.83 -17.37
N SER A 191 8.96 8.47 -17.93
CA SER A 191 8.47 9.10 -19.15
C SER A 191 8.24 10.60 -18.98
N LEU A 192 7.63 11.02 -17.89
CA LEU A 192 7.45 12.45 -17.58
C LEU A 192 8.79 13.20 -17.45
N LEU A 193 9.75 12.62 -16.73
CA LEU A 193 11.08 13.20 -16.54
C LEU A 193 11.92 13.26 -17.83
N ARG A 194 11.66 12.37 -18.79
CA ARG A 194 12.30 12.40 -20.12
C ARG A 194 11.67 13.44 -21.04
N MET A 195 10.34 13.58 -20.99
CA MET A 195 9.59 14.52 -21.85
C MET A 195 9.64 15.96 -21.35
N GLY A 196 9.74 16.15 -20.03
CA GLY A 196 9.76 17.47 -19.38
C GLY A 196 10.96 17.60 -18.44
N PRO A 197 12.16 17.94 -18.97
CA PRO A 197 13.37 18.05 -18.15
C PRO A 197 13.28 19.15 -17.07
N ASP A 198 12.48 20.19 -17.31
CA ASP A 198 12.28 21.32 -16.39
C ASP A 198 11.02 21.10 -15.56
N THR A 199 10.99 20.05 -14.77
CA THR A 199 9.86 19.76 -13.87
C THR A 199 10.10 20.32 -12.48
N SER A 200 9.00 20.58 -11.75
CA SER A 200 9.02 20.92 -10.32
C SER A 200 9.26 19.72 -9.41
N LEU A 201 9.20 18.49 -9.97
CA LEU A 201 9.35 17.26 -9.20
C LEU A 201 10.76 17.12 -8.63
N VAL A 202 10.85 16.96 -7.33
CA VAL A 202 12.10 16.77 -6.59
C VAL A 202 12.09 15.52 -5.71
N ARG A 203 10.93 14.90 -5.52
CA ARG A 203 10.77 13.68 -4.71
C ARG A 203 9.78 12.72 -5.36
N ALA A 204 9.99 11.43 -5.19
CA ALA A 204 9.05 10.43 -5.69
C ALA A 204 9.02 9.16 -4.86
N LEU A 205 7.80 8.62 -4.72
CA LEU A 205 7.53 7.27 -4.29
C LEU A 205 6.95 6.48 -5.45
N VAL A 206 7.53 5.32 -5.75
CA VAL A 206 7.02 4.44 -6.82
C VAL A 206 6.55 3.11 -6.26
N SER A 207 5.45 2.60 -6.83
CA SER A 207 4.81 1.36 -6.40
C SER A 207 4.04 0.71 -7.56
N ALA A 208 3.41 -0.43 -7.28
CA ALA A 208 2.51 -1.17 -8.17
C ALA A 208 3.17 -1.82 -9.39
N ASP A 209 4.45 -1.58 -9.66
CA ASP A 209 5.20 -2.21 -10.73
C ASP A 209 6.67 -2.38 -10.32
N ALA A 210 7.37 -3.28 -11.01
CA ALA A 210 8.80 -3.47 -10.79
C ALA A 210 9.58 -2.20 -11.18
N CYS A 211 10.58 -1.87 -10.37
CA CYS A 211 11.53 -0.79 -10.64
C CYS A 211 12.94 -1.35 -10.79
N PRO A 212 13.34 -1.80 -12.00
CA PRO A 212 14.70 -2.28 -12.25
C PRO A 212 15.74 -1.21 -11.90
N GLU A 213 16.93 -1.63 -11.48
CA GLU A 213 17.98 -0.72 -11.02
C GLU A 213 18.33 0.36 -12.05
N THR A 214 18.41 -0.01 -13.34
CA THR A 214 18.66 0.96 -14.43
C THR A 214 17.59 2.03 -14.55
N VAL A 215 16.31 1.69 -14.29
CA VAL A 215 15.19 2.64 -14.28
C VAL A 215 15.30 3.54 -13.05
N ARG A 216 15.60 2.96 -11.90
CA ARG A 216 15.81 3.67 -10.65
C ARG A 216 16.93 4.71 -10.77
N GLU A 217 18.11 4.29 -11.22
CA GLU A 217 19.27 5.17 -11.40
C GLU A 217 18.97 6.36 -12.33
N GLU A 218 18.26 6.10 -13.44
CA GLU A 218 17.90 7.17 -14.36
C GLU A 218 16.90 8.15 -13.74
N ILE A 219 15.89 7.65 -13.00
CA ILE A 219 14.94 8.50 -12.29
C ILE A 219 15.68 9.35 -11.25
N GLU A 220 16.51 8.74 -10.40
CA GLU A 220 17.28 9.45 -9.36
C GLU A 220 18.19 10.52 -9.95
N LYS A 221 18.86 10.20 -11.04
CA LYS A 221 19.70 11.18 -11.76
C LYS A 221 18.91 12.39 -12.26
N ARG A 222 17.68 12.17 -12.77
CA ARG A 222 16.84 13.25 -13.30
C ARG A 222 16.14 14.05 -12.21
N LEU A 223 15.74 13.40 -11.12
CA LEU A 223 15.15 14.06 -9.94
C LEU A 223 16.20 14.82 -9.11
N GLY A 224 17.47 14.41 -9.16
CA GLY A 224 18.50 14.90 -8.26
C GLY A 224 18.34 14.42 -6.80
N SER A 225 17.53 13.39 -6.57
CA SER A 225 17.22 12.85 -5.25
C SER A 225 16.99 11.34 -5.30
N LYS A 226 16.96 10.70 -4.13
CA LYS A 226 16.66 9.27 -4.02
C LYS A 226 15.20 8.97 -4.37
N LEU A 227 15.00 7.84 -5.04
CA LEU A 227 13.69 7.25 -5.30
C LEU A 227 13.33 6.30 -4.16
N TYR A 228 12.07 6.33 -3.74
CA TYR A 228 11.53 5.47 -2.70
C TYR A 228 10.61 4.40 -3.32
N PRO A 229 11.10 3.16 -3.51
CA PRO A 229 10.26 2.07 -3.97
C PRO A 229 9.40 1.56 -2.81
N HIS A 230 8.10 1.40 -3.07
CA HIS A 230 7.13 0.84 -2.13
C HIS A 230 6.59 -0.48 -2.68
N TYR A 231 6.50 -1.49 -1.83
CA TYR A 231 5.86 -2.77 -2.12
C TYR A 231 4.52 -2.88 -1.39
N GLY A 232 3.52 -3.35 -2.09
CA GLY A 232 2.22 -3.69 -1.53
C GLY A 232 1.46 -4.59 -2.49
N SER A 233 0.59 -5.43 -1.95
CA SER A 233 -0.35 -6.23 -2.72
C SER A 233 -1.78 -5.97 -2.26
N ARG A 234 -2.73 -6.32 -3.09
CA ARG A 234 -4.15 -6.15 -2.77
C ARG A 234 -4.61 -7.13 -1.70
N GLU A 235 -4.03 -8.32 -1.70
CA GLU A 235 -4.35 -9.41 -0.79
C GLU A 235 -3.81 -9.15 0.62
N THR A 236 -2.61 -8.63 0.70
CA THR A 236 -1.93 -8.38 1.98
C THR A 236 -2.03 -6.92 2.44
N GLY A 237 -2.52 -6.04 1.56
CA GLY A 237 -2.53 -4.60 1.80
C GLY A 237 -1.15 -3.98 1.63
N LEU A 238 -0.76 -3.13 2.56
CA LEU A 238 0.52 -2.43 2.52
C LEU A 238 1.66 -3.35 2.98
N GLY A 239 2.73 -3.39 2.21
CA GLY A 239 3.90 -4.21 2.52
C GLY A 239 5.02 -3.43 3.20
N GLY A 240 5.59 -2.45 2.52
CA GLY A 240 6.71 -1.65 3.03
C GLY A 240 7.39 -0.83 1.94
N ALA A 241 8.31 0.02 2.35
CA ALA A 241 9.10 0.89 1.48
C ALA A 241 10.57 0.94 1.94
#